data_530cfa21ec542b154ff0003295c9a8f0
#
_entry.id   530cfa21ec542b154ff0003295c9a8f0
#
_cell.length_a   1.000
_cell.length_b   1.000
_cell.length_c   1.000
_cell.angle_alpha   90.00
_cell.angle_beta   90.00
_cell.angle_gamma   90.00
#
_symmetry.space_group_name_H-M   'P 1'
#
loop_
_entity.id
_entity.type
_entity.pdbx_description
1 polymer ?
#
loop_
_entity_poly.entity_id
_entity_poly.type
_entity_poly.pdbx_seq_one_letter_code
_entity_poly.pdbx_strand_id
1 'polypeptide(L)'
;MKKVQLGTHAVQLYDDIADLPIRRFHKFNKLLLIDAGIGSDIADFDAHIEKVVRYIQNGEKEAAGQELMNMRQNLYAVQTELSPKFSAFACLIASIDGKPCDDISDDALQCTLNRIGDVSVKDLTTLFGVVKKKIDEDLQTYFPHSFDDAATKEYYDQLKRRTILILQDIVEGEANLKTKQEIERLTNELITYIKPKCYEGKDSVEIKYDKQFENMCLVLSKHLHVNPKNYTVLEFFNAYEYMEDEVKRQKAAVKA
;
A
#
# COMPACT_ATOMS: atom_id res chain seq x y z
N MET A 1 -7.10 4.99 19.71
CA MET A 1 -6.34 6.20 19.26
C MET A 1 -5.12 6.45 20.16
N LYS A 2 -3.96 6.76 19.57
CA LYS A 2 -2.67 6.99 20.24
C LYS A 2 -2.37 8.48 20.34
N LYS A 3 -1.94 8.95 21.52
CA LYS A 3 -1.43 10.32 21.72
C LYS A 3 0.08 10.31 21.62
N VAL A 4 0.66 11.18 20.83
CA VAL A 4 2.09 11.33 20.62
C VAL A 4 2.47 12.81 20.64
N GLN A 5 3.69 13.09 21.10
CA GLN A 5 4.26 14.42 20.97
C GLN A 5 5.09 14.47 19.69
N LEU A 6 4.76 15.36 18.77
CA LEU A 6 5.50 15.62 17.54
C LEU A 6 6.03 17.06 17.57
N GLY A 7 7.33 17.22 17.80
CA GLY A 7 7.91 18.53 18.04
C GLY A 7 7.21 19.22 19.20
N THR A 8 6.65 20.39 18.97
CA THR A 8 5.90 21.17 19.97
C THR A 8 4.42 20.81 20.04
N HIS A 9 3.91 19.94 19.14
CA HIS A 9 2.49 19.65 18.98
C HIS A 9 2.07 18.34 19.65
N ALA A 10 0.92 18.36 20.34
CA ALA A 10 0.26 17.18 20.85
C ALA A 10 -0.67 16.60 19.75
N VAL A 11 -0.26 15.48 19.17
CA VAL A 11 -0.98 14.86 18.04
C VAL A 11 -1.70 13.59 18.51
N GLN A 12 -2.96 13.43 18.11
CA GLN A 12 -3.73 12.22 18.31
C GLN A 12 -3.85 11.49 16.97
N LEU A 13 -3.46 10.20 16.97
CA LEU A 13 -3.44 9.35 15.77
C LEU A 13 -4.45 8.22 15.87
N TYR A 14 -5.05 7.87 14.74
CA TYR A 14 -5.73 6.60 14.56
C TYR A 14 -4.67 5.50 14.40
N ASP A 15 -4.54 4.63 15.37
CA ASP A 15 -3.58 3.52 15.40
C ASP A 15 -4.26 2.15 15.57
N ASP A 16 -5.59 2.13 15.49
CA ASP A 16 -6.42 0.96 15.69
C ASP A 16 -7.57 0.96 14.68
N ILE A 17 -7.85 -0.19 14.07
CA ILE A 17 -8.91 -0.36 13.07
C ILE A 17 -10.33 -0.17 13.65
N ALA A 18 -10.50 -0.33 14.97
CA ALA A 18 -11.77 -0.09 15.65
C ALA A 18 -12.13 1.41 15.73
N ASP A 19 -11.13 2.29 15.74
CA ASP A 19 -11.32 3.74 15.81
C ASP A 19 -11.20 4.42 14.45
N LEU A 20 -10.45 3.83 13.50
CA LEU A 20 -10.12 4.43 12.22
C LEU A 20 -11.33 4.46 11.29
N PRO A 21 -11.83 5.65 10.86
CA PRO A 21 -12.94 5.73 9.91
C PRO A 21 -12.56 5.14 8.55
N ILE A 22 -13.46 4.36 7.94
CA ILE A 22 -13.22 3.68 6.66
C ILE A 22 -12.88 4.66 5.52
N ARG A 23 -13.46 5.86 5.50
CA ARG A 23 -13.13 6.89 4.50
C ARG A 23 -11.68 7.36 4.59
N ARG A 24 -11.16 7.51 5.82
CA ARG A 24 -9.76 7.87 6.06
C ARG A 24 -8.82 6.74 5.66
N PHE A 25 -9.18 5.51 6.03
CA PHE A 25 -8.44 4.31 5.63
C PHE A 25 -8.41 4.12 4.11
N HIS A 26 -9.53 4.37 3.42
CA HIS A 26 -9.57 4.33 1.96
C HIS A 26 -8.63 5.37 1.35
N LYS A 27 -8.69 6.63 1.80
CA LYS A 27 -7.78 7.71 1.32
C LYS A 27 -6.33 7.40 1.65
N PHE A 28 -6.04 6.90 2.84
CA PHE A 28 -4.72 6.45 3.28
C PHE A 28 -4.13 5.40 2.34
N ASN A 29 -4.87 4.32 2.08
CA ASN A 29 -4.42 3.26 1.17
C ASN A 29 -4.31 3.74 -0.28
N LYS A 30 -5.22 4.60 -0.74
CA LYS A 30 -5.14 5.22 -2.05
C LYS A 30 -3.83 5.99 -2.23
N LEU A 31 -3.45 6.82 -1.26
CA LEU A 31 -2.20 7.56 -1.28
C LEU A 31 -0.98 6.65 -1.27
N LEU A 32 -1.01 5.55 -0.49
CA LEU A 32 0.05 4.53 -0.53
C LEU A 32 0.09 3.77 -1.86
N LEU A 33 -1.05 3.60 -2.52
CA LEU A 33 -1.12 2.92 -3.81
C LEU A 33 -0.44 3.73 -4.92
N ILE A 34 -0.55 5.06 -4.86
CA ILE A 34 0.08 5.98 -5.82
C ILE A 34 1.52 6.33 -5.44
N ASP A 35 1.94 6.04 -4.20
CA ASP A 35 3.34 6.13 -3.83
C ASP A 35 4.11 4.99 -4.51
N ALA A 36 4.81 5.31 -5.58
CA ALA A 36 5.58 4.31 -6.33
C ALA A 36 6.89 3.95 -5.63
N GLY A 37 7.17 4.51 -4.45
CA GLY A 37 8.32 4.14 -3.61
C GLY A 37 9.67 4.47 -4.23
N ILE A 38 9.71 5.31 -5.29
CA ILE A 38 10.99 5.85 -5.76
C ILE A 38 11.42 6.86 -4.72
N GLY A 39 12.20 6.31 -3.80
CA GLY A 39 12.59 7.03 -2.63
C GLY A 39 13.57 8.14 -2.91
N SER A 40 13.94 8.73 -1.85
CA SER A 40 15.01 9.66 -1.65
C SER A 40 16.41 9.03 -1.79
N ASP A 41 16.50 7.73 -2.16
CA ASP A 41 17.75 6.97 -2.21
C ASP A 41 18.12 6.59 -3.66
N ILE A 42 19.41 6.73 -3.98
CA ILE A 42 19.98 6.33 -5.27
C ILE A 42 19.80 4.82 -5.52
N ALA A 43 19.85 4.00 -4.47
CA ALA A 43 19.67 2.56 -4.59
C ALA A 43 18.27 2.17 -5.09
N ASP A 44 17.23 2.89 -4.63
CA ASP A 44 15.86 2.68 -5.13
C ASP A 44 15.75 3.07 -6.61
N PHE A 45 16.41 4.17 -7.00
CA PHE A 45 16.42 4.60 -8.39
C PHE A 45 17.13 3.59 -9.31
N ASP A 46 18.27 3.07 -8.88
CA ASP A 46 19.02 2.03 -9.61
C ASP A 46 18.19 0.75 -9.77
N ALA A 47 17.44 0.34 -8.73
CA ALA A 47 16.54 -0.80 -8.80
C ALA A 47 15.42 -0.63 -9.84
N HIS A 48 14.87 0.57 -9.97
CA HIS A 48 13.89 0.88 -11.01
C HIS A 48 14.49 0.87 -12.42
N ILE A 49 15.72 1.40 -12.59
CA ILE A 49 16.45 1.29 -13.86
C ILE A 49 16.68 -0.17 -14.24
N GLU A 50 17.09 -1.01 -13.28
CA GLU A 50 17.28 -2.45 -13.52
C GLU A 50 15.98 -3.11 -14.00
N LYS A 51 14.83 -2.79 -13.41
CA LYS A 51 13.51 -3.26 -13.88
C LYS A 51 13.24 -2.86 -15.32
N VAL A 52 13.48 -1.60 -15.68
CA VAL A 52 13.29 -1.11 -17.05
C VAL A 52 14.16 -1.90 -18.03
N VAL A 53 15.44 -2.10 -17.70
CA VAL A 53 16.36 -2.87 -18.54
C VAL A 53 15.85 -4.31 -18.74
N ARG A 54 15.40 -4.98 -17.69
CA ARG A 54 14.88 -6.33 -17.78
C ARG A 54 13.57 -6.42 -18.55
N TYR A 55 12.66 -5.47 -18.40
CA TYR A 55 11.44 -5.40 -19.23
C TYR A 55 11.79 -5.28 -20.72
N ILE A 56 12.79 -4.45 -21.06
CA ILE A 56 13.26 -4.30 -22.45
C ILE A 56 13.86 -5.62 -22.96
N GLN A 57 14.71 -6.28 -22.16
CA GLN A 57 15.34 -7.56 -22.51
C GLN A 57 14.30 -8.66 -22.74
N ASN A 58 13.21 -8.66 -21.97
CA ASN A 58 12.10 -9.60 -22.10
C ASN A 58 11.13 -9.25 -23.24
N GLY A 59 11.35 -8.13 -23.94
CA GLY A 59 10.45 -7.66 -25.00
C GLY A 59 9.18 -6.97 -24.50
N GLU A 60 9.07 -6.69 -23.22
CA GLU A 60 7.92 -6.06 -22.55
C GLU A 60 7.99 -4.52 -22.62
N LYS A 61 7.94 -3.98 -23.83
CA LYS A 61 8.15 -2.53 -24.08
C LYS A 61 7.12 -1.63 -23.38
N GLU A 62 5.87 -2.07 -23.28
CA GLU A 62 4.81 -1.31 -22.62
C GLU A 62 5.06 -1.21 -21.11
N ALA A 63 5.48 -2.31 -20.48
CA ALA A 63 5.84 -2.33 -19.06
C ALA A 63 7.06 -1.44 -18.78
N ALA A 64 8.08 -1.49 -19.64
CA ALA A 64 9.24 -0.61 -19.54
C ALA A 64 8.86 0.87 -19.67
N GLY A 65 8.00 1.21 -20.64
CA GLY A 65 7.50 2.57 -20.83
C GLY A 65 6.70 3.07 -19.62
N GLN A 66 5.83 2.22 -19.05
CA GLN A 66 5.06 2.57 -17.86
C GLN A 66 5.95 2.78 -16.63
N GLU A 67 6.98 1.94 -16.45
CA GLU A 67 7.94 2.11 -15.35
C GLU A 67 8.72 3.43 -15.46
N LEU A 68 9.15 3.81 -16.67
CA LEU A 68 9.79 5.12 -16.93
C LEU A 68 8.84 6.29 -16.61
N MET A 69 7.56 6.19 -16.97
CA MET A 69 6.57 7.22 -16.63
C MET A 69 6.38 7.34 -15.12
N ASN A 70 6.31 6.21 -14.40
CA ASN A 70 6.21 6.18 -12.95
C ASN A 70 7.45 6.82 -12.29
N MET A 71 8.65 6.52 -12.76
CA MET A 71 9.90 7.16 -12.31
C MET A 71 9.84 8.68 -12.49
N ARG A 72 9.38 9.16 -13.65
CA ARG A 72 9.23 10.59 -13.91
C ARG A 72 8.23 11.26 -12.97
N GLN A 73 7.08 10.66 -12.74
CA GLN A 73 6.05 11.19 -11.82
C GLN A 73 6.58 11.30 -10.38
N ASN A 74 7.33 10.29 -9.93
CA ASN A 74 7.90 10.31 -8.59
C ASN A 74 9.00 11.33 -8.41
N LEU A 75 9.88 11.48 -9.39
CA LEU A 75 10.88 12.57 -9.36
C LEU A 75 10.21 13.94 -9.25
N TYR A 76 9.09 14.14 -9.97
CA TYR A 76 8.32 15.38 -9.86
C TYR A 76 7.71 15.54 -8.44
N ALA A 77 7.13 14.49 -7.88
CA ALA A 77 6.57 14.51 -6.52
C ALA A 77 7.63 14.81 -5.45
N VAL A 78 8.82 14.23 -5.58
CA VAL A 78 9.95 14.51 -4.68
C VAL A 78 10.43 15.97 -4.79
N GLN A 79 10.51 16.50 -6.03
CA GLN A 79 10.91 17.90 -6.24
C GLN A 79 9.90 18.92 -5.71
N THR A 80 8.62 18.57 -5.66
CA THR A 80 7.54 19.46 -5.21
C THR A 80 7.20 19.28 -3.72
N GLU A 81 7.96 18.47 -2.97
CA GLU A 81 7.73 18.13 -1.55
C GLU A 81 6.33 17.51 -1.28
N LEU A 82 5.62 17.15 -2.33
CA LEU A 82 4.30 16.51 -2.26
C LEU A 82 4.44 14.98 -2.17
N SER A 83 5.05 14.47 -1.10
CA SER A 83 5.15 13.02 -0.90
C SER A 83 3.77 12.41 -0.57
N PRO A 84 3.23 11.51 -1.40
CA PRO A 84 1.98 10.79 -1.09
C PRO A 84 2.04 10.09 0.26
N LYS A 85 3.21 9.64 0.67
CA LYS A 85 3.46 8.99 1.96
C LYS A 85 3.16 9.90 3.15
N PHE A 86 3.56 11.18 3.09
CA PHE A 86 3.25 12.13 4.17
C PHE A 86 1.77 12.52 4.17
N SER A 87 1.16 12.67 3.00
CA SER A 87 -0.29 12.86 2.89
C SER A 87 -1.06 11.66 3.44
N ALA A 88 -0.57 10.42 3.20
CA ALA A 88 -1.13 9.23 3.82
C ALA A 88 -1.01 9.27 5.36
N PHE A 89 0.15 9.68 5.89
CA PHE A 89 0.31 9.87 7.34
C PHE A 89 -0.71 10.90 7.89
N ALA A 90 -0.91 12.01 7.18
CA ALA A 90 -1.90 13.03 7.58
C ALA A 90 -3.33 12.48 7.66
N CYS A 91 -3.70 11.48 6.84
CA CYS A 91 -4.99 10.79 6.95
C CYS A 91 -5.19 10.08 8.30
N LEU A 92 -4.11 9.70 8.98
CA LEU A 92 -4.16 9.03 10.28
C LEU A 92 -4.21 10.03 11.46
N ILE A 93 -4.06 11.34 11.22
CA ILE A 93 -4.12 12.36 12.27
C ILE A 93 -5.57 12.67 12.59
N ALA A 94 -5.99 12.37 13.82
CA ALA A 94 -7.33 12.69 14.32
C ALA A 94 -7.42 14.15 14.80
N SER A 95 -6.40 14.63 15.53
CA SER A 95 -6.34 16.01 16.03
C SER A 95 -4.90 16.47 16.27
N ILE A 96 -4.70 17.79 16.23
CA ILE A 96 -3.46 18.47 16.59
C ILE A 96 -3.80 19.54 17.64
N ASP A 97 -3.15 19.49 18.80
CA ASP A 97 -3.38 20.40 19.94
C ASP A 97 -4.87 20.49 20.33
N GLY A 98 -5.56 19.34 20.31
CA GLY A 98 -6.96 19.21 20.63
C GLY A 98 -7.93 19.72 19.55
N LYS A 99 -7.43 20.25 18.43
CA LYS A 99 -8.27 20.67 17.30
C LYS A 99 -8.44 19.48 16.34
N PRO A 100 -9.68 19.05 16.03
CA PRO A 100 -9.93 17.94 15.11
C PRO A 100 -9.46 18.26 13.70
N CYS A 101 -9.03 17.21 12.97
CA CYS A 101 -8.62 17.26 11.57
C CYS A 101 -9.59 16.41 10.73
N ASP A 102 -10.88 16.81 10.64
CA ASP A 102 -11.92 15.97 10.04
C ASP A 102 -11.91 15.96 8.51
N ASP A 103 -11.47 17.05 7.89
CA ASP A 103 -11.35 17.15 6.44
C ASP A 103 -10.12 16.39 5.95
N ILE A 104 -10.32 15.54 4.94
CA ILE A 104 -9.30 14.72 4.27
C ILE A 104 -9.14 15.07 2.79
N SER A 105 -9.58 16.26 2.38
CA SER A 105 -9.24 16.81 1.07
C SER A 105 -7.73 17.03 0.96
N ASP A 106 -7.21 17.06 -0.26
CA ASP A 106 -5.75 17.19 -0.47
C ASP A 106 -5.20 18.48 0.14
N ASP A 107 -5.95 19.58 0.02
CA ASP A 107 -5.59 20.88 0.63
C ASP A 107 -5.58 20.78 2.17
N ALA A 108 -6.57 20.12 2.77
CA ALA A 108 -6.65 19.95 4.22
C ALA A 108 -5.52 19.06 4.76
N LEU A 109 -5.17 18.00 4.03
CA LEU A 109 -4.02 17.14 4.39
C LEU A 109 -2.71 17.92 4.33
N GLN A 110 -2.52 18.76 3.30
CA GLN A 110 -1.36 19.64 3.20
C GLN A 110 -1.31 20.67 4.34
N CYS A 111 -2.44 21.30 4.67
CA CYS A 111 -2.54 22.20 5.83
C CYS A 111 -2.20 21.45 7.14
N THR A 112 -2.63 20.21 7.28
CA THR A 112 -2.33 19.37 8.45
C THR A 112 -0.83 19.10 8.56
N LEU A 113 -0.16 18.76 7.45
CA LEU A 113 1.28 18.58 7.39
C LEU A 113 2.05 19.87 7.71
N ASN A 114 1.63 21.00 7.15
CA ASN A 114 2.27 22.28 7.40
C ASN A 114 2.20 22.70 8.88
N ARG A 115 1.14 22.32 9.60
CA ARG A 115 1.03 22.58 11.05
C ARG A 115 2.04 21.81 11.89
N ILE A 116 2.54 20.67 11.41
CA ILE A 116 3.58 19.86 12.07
C ILE A 116 4.93 19.96 11.34
N GLY A 117 5.13 21.01 10.55
CA GLY A 117 6.29 21.19 9.66
C GLY A 117 7.65 21.27 10.35
N ASP A 118 7.69 21.55 11.68
CA ASP A 118 8.92 21.58 12.47
C ASP A 118 9.44 20.19 12.86
N VAL A 119 8.71 19.13 12.51
CA VAL A 119 9.08 17.75 12.86
C VAL A 119 10.05 17.18 11.83
N SER A 120 11.09 16.49 12.28
CA SER A 120 12.04 15.88 11.35
C SER A 120 11.37 14.80 10.49
N VAL A 121 11.74 14.75 9.21
CA VAL A 121 11.28 13.72 8.25
C VAL A 121 11.55 12.31 8.78
N LYS A 122 12.68 12.12 9.48
CA LYS A 122 13.05 10.83 10.08
C LYS A 122 12.07 10.40 11.17
N ASP A 123 11.67 11.31 12.05
CA ASP A 123 10.72 11.00 13.14
C ASP A 123 9.34 10.72 12.60
N LEU A 124 8.87 11.50 11.62
CA LEU A 124 7.61 11.23 10.91
C LEU A 124 7.61 9.86 10.24
N THR A 125 8.67 9.53 9.51
CA THR A 125 8.81 8.25 8.81
C THR A 125 8.83 7.06 9.79
N THR A 126 9.54 7.21 10.91
CA THR A 126 9.60 6.17 11.94
C THR A 126 8.23 5.95 12.59
N LEU A 127 7.57 7.03 13.00
CA LEU A 127 6.23 6.95 13.59
C LEU A 127 5.20 6.38 12.62
N PHE A 128 5.22 6.83 11.37
CA PHE A 128 4.37 6.31 10.31
C PHE A 128 4.54 4.79 10.13
N GLY A 129 5.79 4.31 10.08
CA GLY A 129 6.10 2.88 9.98
C GLY A 129 5.51 2.06 11.14
N VAL A 130 5.61 2.57 12.37
CA VAL A 130 5.04 1.91 13.56
C VAL A 130 3.52 1.84 13.49
N VAL A 131 2.85 2.95 13.15
CA VAL A 131 1.38 3.00 13.09
C VAL A 131 0.85 2.15 11.94
N LYS A 132 1.46 2.26 10.75
CA LYS A 132 1.11 1.44 9.60
C LYS A 132 1.23 -0.05 9.91
N LYS A 133 2.37 -0.46 10.48
CA LYS A 133 2.61 -1.87 10.84
C LYS A 133 1.53 -2.40 11.79
N LYS A 134 1.13 -1.61 12.79
CA LYS A 134 0.07 -2.01 13.72
C LYS A 134 -1.28 -2.19 13.00
N ILE A 135 -1.66 -1.24 12.13
CA ILE A 135 -2.90 -1.34 11.34
C ILE A 135 -2.86 -2.59 10.45
N ASP A 136 -1.73 -2.86 9.78
CA ASP A 136 -1.57 -4.03 8.92
C ASP A 136 -1.67 -5.34 9.73
N GLU A 137 -1.06 -5.41 10.93
CA GLU A 137 -1.13 -6.55 11.84
C GLU A 137 -2.57 -6.78 12.36
N ASP A 138 -3.28 -5.72 12.72
CA ASP A 138 -4.69 -5.79 13.12
C ASP A 138 -5.55 -6.33 11.97
N LEU A 139 -5.39 -5.81 10.75
CA LEU A 139 -6.13 -6.28 9.57
C LEU A 139 -5.88 -7.76 9.27
N GLN A 140 -4.64 -8.21 9.32
CA GLN A 140 -4.28 -9.62 9.10
C GLN A 140 -4.83 -10.52 10.21
N THR A 141 -4.87 -10.03 11.45
CA THR A 141 -5.36 -10.78 12.60
C THR A 141 -6.88 -10.95 12.56
N TYR A 142 -7.62 -9.87 12.28
CA TYR A 142 -9.08 -9.88 12.28
C TYR A 142 -9.67 -10.40 10.96
N PHE A 143 -9.01 -10.17 9.84
CA PHE A 143 -9.52 -10.46 8.50
C PHE A 143 -8.48 -11.22 7.64
N PRO A 144 -7.99 -12.39 8.09
CA PRO A 144 -6.92 -13.11 7.39
C PRO A 144 -7.30 -13.46 5.94
N HIS A 145 -8.58 -13.80 5.67
CA HIS A 145 -9.02 -14.15 4.32
C HIS A 145 -9.10 -12.97 3.35
N SER A 146 -9.33 -11.77 3.87
CA SER A 146 -9.43 -10.55 3.05
C SER A 146 -8.08 -9.92 2.76
N PHE A 147 -7.07 -10.20 3.60
CA PHE A 147 -5.73 -9.61 3.54
C PHE A 147 -4.60 -10.64 3.38
N ASP A 148 -4.93 -11.93 3.21
CA ASP A 148 -3.96 -12.96 2.83
C ASP A 148 -3.81 -12.96 1.30
N ASP A 149 -2.71 -12.40 0.84
CA ASP A 149 -2.39 -12.33 -0.57
C ASP A 149 -1.51 -13.53 -0.96
N ALA A 150 -2.11 -14.54 -1.59
CA ALA A 150 -1.41 -15.72 -2.10
C ALA A 150 -0.27 -15.35 -3.07
N ALA A 151 -0.45 -14.29 -3.84
CA ALA A 151 0.57 -13.77 -4.74
C ALA A 151 1.77 -13.23 -3.97
N THR A 152 1.54 -12.46 -2.90
CA THR A 152 2.60 -11.97 -2.02
C THR A 152 3.38 -13.13 -1.39
N LYS A 153 2.70 -14.20 -0.97
CA LYS A 153 3.35 -15.39 -0.41
C LYS A 153 4.26 -16.07 -1.44
N GLU A 154 3.78 -16.28 -2.66
CA GLU A 154 4.57 -16.85 -3.75
C GLU A 154 5.80 -16.00 -4.06
N TYR A 155 5.65 -14.67 -4.12
CA TYR A 155 6.77 -13.74 -4.29
C TYR A 155 7.83 -13.90 -3.20
N TYR A 156 7.45 -13.96 -1.93
CA TYR A 156 8.38 -14.15 -0.83
C TYR A 156 9.02 -15.54 -0.81
N ASP A 157 8.32 -16.58 -1.21
CA ASP A 157 8.89 -17.94 -1.35
C ASP A 157 9.97 -17.97 -2.45
N GLN A 158 9.73 -17.32 -3.59
CA GLN A 158 10.73 -17.18 -4.65
C GLN A 158 11.92 -16.31 -4.21
N LEU A 159 11.68 -15.21 -3.50
CA LEU A 159 12.73 -14.35 -2.95
C LEU A 159 13.63 -15.13 -1.96
N LYS A 160 13.03 -15.89 -1.07
CA LYS A 160 13.74 -16.76 -0.11
C LYS A 160 14.58 -17.80 -0.84
N ARG A 161 14.02 -18.48 -1.85
CA ARG A 161 14.74 -19.48 -2.66
C ARG A 161 15.95 -18.85 -3.35
N ARG A 162 15.77 -17.68 -3.99
CA ARG A 162 16.87 -16.95 -4.61
C ARG A 162 17.97 -16.60 -3.62
N THR A 163 17.60 -16.08 -2.44
CA THR A 163 18.55 -15.71 -1.38
C THR A 163 19.36 -16.91 -0.89
N ILE A 164 18.72 -18.07 -0.70
CA ILE A 164 19.41 -19.31 -0.31
C ILE A 164 20.43 -19.74 -1.37
N LEU A 165 20.07 -19.69 -2.66
CA LEU A 165 20.98 -20.02 -3.74
C LEU A 165 22.18 -19.08 -3.82
N ILE A 166 21.99 -17.77 -3.60
CA ILE A 166 23.09 -16.80 -3.55
C ILE A 166 24.02 -17.10 -2.36
N LEU A 167 23.48 -17.41 -1.19
CA LEU A 167 24.29 -17.75 -0.01
C LEU A 167 25.06 -19.04 -0.22
N GLN A 168 24.47 -20.06 -0.85
CA GLN A 168 25.15 -21.30 -1.21
C GLN A 168 26.30 -21.04 -2.18
N ASP A 169 26.07 -20.24 -3.21
CA ASP A 169 27.09 -19.84 -4.19
C ASP A 169 28.30 -19.16 -3.52
N ILE A 170 28.03 -18.27 -2.56
CA ILE A 170 29.09 -17.58 -1.79
C ILE A 170 29.88 -18.57 -0.91
N VAL A 171 29.21 -19.52 -0.26
CA VAL A 171 29.86 -20.47 0.66
C VAL A 171 30.66 -21.51 -0.10
N GLU A 172 30.17 -22.01 -1.25
CA GLU A 172 30.82 -23.02 -2.05
C GLU A 172 32.01 -22.50 -2.89
N GLY A 173 32.11 -21.16 -3.06
CA GLY A 173 33.26 -20.49 -3.67
C GLY A 173 33.45 -20.70 -5.17
N GLU A 174 32.73 -21.62 -5.78
CA GLU A 174 32.67 -21.84 -7.23
C GLU A 174 31.24 -22.10 -7.65
N ALA A 175 30.63 -21.09 -8.26
CA ALA A 175 29.26 -21.19 -8.73
C ALA A 175 29.12 -22.23 -9.84
N ASN A 176 28.35 -23.24 -9.60
CA ASN A 176 27.88 -24.14 -10.65
C ASN A 176 27.06 -23.29 -11.67
N LEU A 177 27.36 -23.46 -12.96
CA LEU A 177 26.66 -22.73 -14.03
C LEU A 177 25.13 -22.84 -13.91
N LYS A 178 24.61 -23.98 -13.47
CA LYS A 178 23.16 -24.20 -13.24
C LYS A 178 22.63 -23.34 -12.09
N THR A 179 23.40 -23.16 -11.02
CA THR A 179 23.01 -22.31 -9.88
C THR A 179 22.94 -20.84 -10.31
N LYS A 180 23.92 -20.38 -11.10
CA LYS A 180 23.89 -19.01 -11.67
C LYS A 180 22.70 -18.77 -12.58
N GLN A 181 22.39 -19.73 -13.46
CA GLN A 181 21.23 -19.66 -14.34
C GLN A 181 19.92 -19.62 -13.56
N GLU A 182 19.79 -20.42 -12.49
CA GLU A 182 18.59 -20.41 -11.65
C GLU A 182 18.45 -19.11 -10.84
N ILE A 183 19.55 -18.56 -10.31
CA ILE A 183 19.55 -17.24 -9.65
C ILE A 183 19.09 -16.16 -10.64
N GLU A 184 19.61 -16.17 -11.86
CA GLU A 184 19.24 -15.20 -12.91
C GLU A 184 17.75 -15.35 -13.30
N ARG A 185 17.26 -16.58 -13.47
CA ARG A 185 15.86 -16.88 -13.75
C ARG A 185 14.94 -16.32 -12.64
N LEU A 186 15.25 -16.65 -11.37
CA LEU A 186 14.48 -16.17 -10.22
C LEU A 186 14.55 -14.63 -10.08
N THR A 187 15.71 -14.03 -10.35
CA THR A 187 15.88 -12.58 -10.34
C THR A 187 14.96 -11.91 -11.38
N ASN A 188 14.92 -12.46 -12.60
CA ASN A 188 14.08 -11.96 -13.67
C ASN A 188 12.58 -12.13 -13.34
N GLU A 189 12.19 -13.30 -12.83
CA GLU A 189 10.81 -13.54 -12.39
C GLU A 189 10.39 -12.59 -11.28
N LEU A 190 11.21 -12.38 -10.25
CA LEU A 190 10.91 -11.47 -9.15
C LEU A 190 10.77 -10.02 -9.60
N ILE A 191 11.65 -9.54 -10.49
CA ILE A 191 11.61 -8.16 -11.00
C ILE A 191 10.35 -7.94 -11.86
N THR A 192 9.96 -8.93 -12.66
CA THR A 192 8.82 -8.82 -13.57
C THR A 192 7.50 -9.34 -12.99
N TYR A 193 7.53 -9.89 -11.77
CA TYR A 193 6.37 -10.50 -11.11
C TYR A 193 5.23 -9.49 -10.91
N ILE A 194 5.55 -8.30 -10.41
CA ILE A 194 4.59 -7.22 -10.24
C ILE A 194 4.73 -6.27 -11.41
N LYS A 195 3.76 -6.30 -12.33
CA LYS A 195 3.73 -5.34 -13.43
C LYS A 195 3.61 -3.91 -12.92
N PRO A 196 4.26 -2.93 -13.58
CA PRO A 196 4.16 -1.55 -13.17
C PRO A 196 2.72 -1.06 -13.23
N LYS A 197 2.32 -0.30 -12.21
CA LYS A 197 0.98 0.25 -12.10
C LYS A 197 0.78 1.35 -13.14
N CYS A 198 -0.41 1.40 -13.75
CA CYS A 198 -0.81 2.49 -14.62
C CYS A 198 -1.53 3.55 -13.79
N TYR A 199 -1.09 4.80 -13.83
CA TYR A 199 -1.69 5.90 -13.07
C TYR A 199 -2.51 6.85 -13.93
N GLU A 200 -2.50 6.68 -15.27
CA GLU A 200 -3.18 7.58 -16.21
C GLU A 200 -4.33 6.89 -16.95
N GLY A 201 -5.28 7.70 -17.41
CA GLY A 201 -6.39 7.27 -18.25
C GLY A 201 -7.39 6.36 -17.53
N LYS A 202 -8.21 5.66 -18.33
CA LYS A 202 -9.31 4.80 -17.84
C LYS A 202 -8.86 3.57 -17.04
N ASP A 203 -7.61 3.16 -17.25
CA ASP A 203 -7.01 1.99 -16.61
C ASP A 203 -6.22 2.33 -15.36
N SER A 204 -6.23 3.59 -14.95
CA SER A 204 -5.60 4.06 -13.71
C SER A 204 -5.99 3.20 -12.52
N VAL A 205 -4.98 2.76 -11.76
CA VAL A 205 -5.18 2.00 -10.53
C VAL A 205 -5.97 2.80 -9.50
N GLU A 206 -5.79 4.11 -9.46
CA GLU A 206 -6.51 5.02 -8.58
C GLU A 206 -8.02 5.00 -8.85
N ILE A 207 -8.41 5.12 -10.14
CA ILE A 207 -9.81 5.05 -10.55
C ILE A 207 -10.41 3.67 -10.26
N LYS A 208 -9.65 2.60 -10.51
CA LYS A 208 -10.09 1.22 -10.22
C LYS A 208 -10.30 1.02 -8.73
N TYR A 209 -9.40 1.53 -7.91
CA TYR A 209 -9.48 1.44 -6.45
C TYR A 209 -10.70 2.20 -5.89
N ASP A 210 -10.93 3.44 -6.35
CA ASP A 210 -12.11 4.21 -5.96
C ASP A 210 -13.41 3.51 -6.38
N LYS A 211 -13.49 3.03 -7.61
CA LYS A 211 -14.67 2.29 -8.10
C LYS A 211 -14.93 1.02 -7.30
N GLN A 212 -13.88 0.28 -6.95
CA GLN A 212 -14.01 -0.92 -6.13
C GLN A 212 -14.59 -0.58 -4.75
N PHE A 213 -14.07 0.44 -4.09
CA PHE A 213 -14.59 0.89 -2.80
C PHE A 213 -16.04 1.36 -2.90
N GLU A 214 -16.39 2.18 -3.90
CA GLU A 214 -17.77 2.62 -4.11
C GLU A 214 -18.72 1.44 -4.37
N ASN A 215 -18.31 0.46 -5.15
CA ASN A 215 -19.08 -0.75 -5.39
C ASN A 215 -19.30 -1.55 -4.10
N MET A 216 -18.27 -1.72 -3.26
CA MET A 216 -18.41 -2.37 -1.95
C MET A 216 -19.42 -1.60 -1.07
N CYS A 217 -19.32 -0.28 -1.01
CA CYS A 217 -20.26 0.56 -0.28
C CYS A 217 -21.70 0.41 -0.79
N LEU A 218 -21.91 0.37 -2.12
CA LEU A 218 -23.23 0.18 -2.72
C LEU A 218 -23.83 -1.17 -2.37
N VAL A 219 -23.04 -2.24 -2.45
CA VAL A 219 -23.48 -3.59 -2.10
C VAL A 219 -23.86 -3.67 -0.62
N LEU A 220 -23.00 -3.18 0.29
CA LEU A 220 -23.30 -3.15 1.73
C LEU A 220 -24.54 -2.30 2.04
N SER A 221 -24.69 -1.13 1.42
CA SER A 221 -25.86 -0.26 1.61
C SER A 221 -27.16 -0.96 1.20
N LYS A 222 -27.12 -1.71 0.09
CA LYS A 222 -28.28 -2.44 -0.41
C LYS A 222 -28.71 -3.57 0.53
N HIS A 223 -27.76 -4.28 1.12
CA HIS A 223 -28.05 -5.43 1.99
C HIS A 223 -28.36 -5.05 3.43
N LEU A 224 -27.67 -4.04 3.98
CA LEU A 224 -27.74 -3.66 5.38
C LEU A 224 -28.58 -2.42 5.64
N HIS A 225 -29.04 -1.72 4.59
CA HIS A 225 -29.82 -0.47 4.66
C HIS A 225 -29.15 0.64 5.50
N VAL A 226 -27.81 0.69 5.48
CA VAL A 226 -26.98 1.67 6.20
C VAL A 226 -26.01 2.36 5.26
N ASN A 227 -25.39 3.44 5.70
CA ASN A 227 -24.29 4.08 4.96
C ASN A 227 -22.93 3.54 5.45
N PRO A 228 -22.28 2.59 4.72
CA PRO A 228 -21.03 1.98 5.15
C PRO A 228 -19.85 2.97 5.24
N LYS A 229 -19.96 4.13 4.58
CA LYS A 229 -18.93 5.18 4.63
C LYS A 229 -18.79 5.83 6.01
N ASN A 230 -19.76 5.62 6.91
CA ASN A 230 -19.72 6.11 8.28
C ASN A 230 -19.13 5.08 9.26
N TYR A 231 -18.77 3.89 8.77
CA TYR A 231 -18.20 2.83 9.59
C TYR A 231 -16.73 3.08 9.90
N THR A 232 -16.26 2.47 10.97
CA THR A 232 -14.85 2.21 11.19
C THR A 232 -14.36 1.10 10.26
N VAL A 233 -13.04 0.93 10.16
CA VAL A 233 -12.43 -0.15 9.35
C VAL A 233 -12.92 -1.52 9.84
N LEU A 234 -12.92 -1.72 11.16
CA LEU A 234 -13.38 -2.98 11.77
C LEU A 234 -14.85 -3.27 11.43
N GLU A 235 -15.74 -2.29 11.58
CA GLU A 235 -17.17 -2.44 11.26
C GLU A 235 -17.40 -2.73 9.78
N PHE A 236 -16.65 -2.06 8.90
CA PHE A 236 -16.80 -2.21 7.46
C PHE A 236 -16.43 -3.62 6.99
N PHE A 237 -15.27 -4.14 7.43
CA PHE A 237 -14.84 -5.47 7.02
C PHE A 237 -15.65 -6.59 7.67
N ASN A 238 -16.11 -6.43 8.92
CA ASN A 238 -17.07 -7.35 9.54
C ASN A 238 -18.38 -7.43 8.74
N ALA A 239 -18.92 -6.28 8.31
CA ALA A 239 -20.12 -6.23 7.48
C ALA A 239 -19.89 -6.87 6.11
N TYR A 240 -18.71 -6.70 5.54
CA TYR A 240 -18.35 -7.29 4.24
C TYR A 240 -18.24 -8.82 4.34
N GLU A 241 -17.53 -9.37 5.32
CA GLU A 241 -17.41 -10.83 5.52
C GLU A 241 -18.76 -11.48 5.84
N TYR A 242 -19.58 -10.84 6.67
CA TYR A 242 -20.95 -11.31 6.93
C TYR A 242 -21.76 -11.44 5.63
N MET A 243 -21.71 -10.43 4.78
CA MET A 243 -22.41 -10.44 3.49
C MET A 243 -21.86 -11.54 2.56
N GLU A 244 -20.55 -11.72 2.47
CA GLU A 244 -19.96 -12.79 1.66
C GLU A 244 -20.41 -14.18 2.10
N ASP A 245 -20.45 -14.41 3.40
CA ASP A 245 -20.89 -15.69 3.97
C ASP A 245 -22.37 -15.94 3.72
N GLU A 246 -23.19 -14.90 3.80
CA GLU A 246 -24.62 -15.01 3.46
C GLU A 246 -24.84 -15.36 1.97
N VAL A 247 -24.10 -14.71 1.07
CA VAL A 247 -24.14 -15.04 -0.36
C VAL A 247 -23.69 -16.48 -0.64
N LYS A 248 -22.63 -16.95 0.06
CA LYS A 248 -22.18 -18.35 -0.04
C LYS A 248 -23.26 -19.34 0.42
N ARG A 249 -23.93 -19.07 1.55
CA ARG A 249 -25.03 -19.90 2.09
C ARG A 249 -26.22 -19.96 1.13
N GLN A 250 -26.63 -18.81 0.56
CA GLN A 250 -27.71 -18.75 -0.40
C GLN A 250 -27.38 -19.53 -1.68
N LYS A 251 -26.17 -19.42 -2.22
CA LYS A 251 -25.72 -20.19 -3.38
C LYS A 251 -25.69 -21.71 -3.09
N ALA A 252 -25.33 -22.12 -1.88
CA ALA A 252 -25.34 -23.52 -1.48
C ALA A 252 -26.78 -24.07 -1.38
N ALA A 253 -27.70 -23.28 -0.83
CA ALA A 253 -29.11 -23.67 -0.71
C ALA A 253 -29.84 -23.80 -2.08
N VAL A 254 -29.43 -23.05 -3.10
CA VAL A 254 -29.99 -23.14 -4.46
C VAL A 254 -29.47 -24.36 -5.23
N LYS A 255 -28.32 -24.92 -4.82
CA LYS A 255 -27.71 -26.11 -5.46
C LYS A 255 -28.14 -27.44 -4.81
N ALA A 256 -28.77 -27.40 -3.66
CA ALA A 256 -29.35 -28.56 -2.95
C ALA A 256 -30.83 -28.77 -3.31
#